data_ed7d3e44805c112ffe0782b7f90c3aa9
#
_entry.id   ed7d3e44805c112ffe0782b7f90c3aa9
#
_cell.length_a   1.000
_cell.length_b   1.000
_cell.length_c   1.000
_cell.angle_alpha   90.00
_cell.angle_beta   90.00
_cell.angle_gamma   90.00
#
_symmetry.space_group_name_H-M   'P 1'
#
loop_
_entity.id
_entity.type
_entity.pdbx_description
1 polymer ?
#
loop_
_entity_poly.entity_id
_entity_poly.type
_entity_poly.pdbx_seq_one_letter_code
_entity_poly.pdbx_strand_id
1 'polypeptide(L)'
;MLIPSLINPPTVLDLAPRNSFLDGLAARGFRPLLVDWGPTEAAGLEELVTTRLVSLIEALGEPVALAGYCLGGTLAVAAAALLGSRVTRLALLAAPWHFGGYGAARAGLADWWERAGPLSEQLGVLPIDLLQPAFWSLDPAGLAAKYARFADLPEGPEASAFVTLEDWSNTGQPLSLAAARGLAEDLFAADLPGRGAWRVGGRTIDPARLNIPILDVVATRDRIVPPGAALSSHGIGTRLALDAGHVGMIVGGRAPALLWDPLAAWLRG
;
A
#
# COMPACT_ATOMS: atom_id res chain seq x y z
N MET A 1 0.66 11.87 -7.80
CA MET A 1 -0.31 10.77 -8.01
C MET A 1 -0.25 9.83 -6.83
N LEU A 2 -1.40 9.48 -6.25
CA LEU A 2 -1.54 8.53 -5.14
C LEU A 2 -1.84 7.13 -5.71
N ILE A 3 -1.06 6.14 -5.29
CA ILE A 3 -1.17 4.75 -5.77
C ILE A 3 -1.55 3.88 -4.58
N PRO A 4 -2.82 3.43 -4.49
CA PRO A 4 -3.32 2.61 -3.39
C PRO A 4 -2.86 1.16 -3.50
N SER A 5 -3.06 0.40 -2.43
CA SER A 5 -2.96 -1.06 -2.45
C SER A 5 -4.00 -1.68 -3.41
N LEU A 6 -3.85 -2.97 -3.70
CA LEU A 6 -4.77 -3.74 -4.56
C LEU A 6 -5.90 -4.42 -3.77
N ILE A 7 -5.75 -4.56 -2.45
CA ILE A 7 -6.62 -5.43 -1.64
C ILE A 7 -7.89 -4.71 -1.24
N ASN A 8 -7.74 -3.57 -0.57
CA ASN A 8 -8.88 -2.75 -0.17
C ASN A 8 -9.12 -1.61 -1.17
N PRO A 9 -10.33 -1.03 -1.20
CA PRO A 9 -10.64 0.07 -2.11
C PRO A 9 -9.69 1.26 -1.96
N PRO A 10 -9.44 2.03 -3.04
CA PRO A 10 -8.58 3.21 -3.00
C PRO A 10 -9.11 4.31 -2.06
N THR A 11 -10.38 4.22 -1.68
CA THR A 11 -11.09 5.21 -0.87
C THR A 11 -10.50 5.44 0.52
N VAL A 12 -9.59 4.61 1.04
CA VAL A 12 -8.85 4.95 2.27
C VAL A 12 -8.07 6.26 2.12
N LEU A 13 -7.64 6.58 0.90
CA LEU A 13 -6.92 7.83 0.60
C LEU A 13 -7.88 9.01 0.36
N ASP A 14 -9.19 8.75 0.35
CA ASP A 14 -10.28 9.73 0.20
C ASP A 14 -11.52 9.23 0.97
N LEU A 15 -11.36 9.00 2.28
CA LEU A 15 -12.32 8.21 3.07
C LEU A 15 -13.62 8.96 3.37
N ALA A 16 -13.52 10.22 3.72
CA ALA A 16 -14.67 11.05 4.09
C ALA A 16 -14.31 12.54 4.00
N PRO A 17 -15.29 13.46 3.87
CA PRO A 17 -15.05 14.90 3.64
C PRO A 17 -14.13 15.61 4.64
N ARG A 18 -13.97 15.08 5.86
CA ARG A 18 -13.05 15.62 6.88
C ARG A 18 -11.84 14.71 7.12
N ASN A 19 -11.75 13.62 6.38
CA ASN A 19 -10.73 12.60 6.53
C ASN A 19 -10.33 12.06 5.14
N SER A 20 -9.99 12.99 4.25
CA SER A 20 -9.50 12.74 2.91
C SER A 20 -8.05 13.17 2.82
N PHE A 21 -7.15 12.22 2.59
CA PHE A 21 -5.75 12.52 2.31
C PHE A 21 -5.62 13.23 0.95
N LEU A 22 -6.47 12.86 -0.01
CA LEU A 22 -6.54 13.50 -1.32
C LEU A 22 -6.85 15.00 -1.16
N ASP A 23 -7.96 15.35 -0.48
CA ASP A 23 -8.34 16.74 -0.21
C ASP A 23 -7.29 17.45 0.65
N GLY A 24 -6.70 16.73 1.60
CA GLY A 24 -5.63 17.24 2.43
C GLY A 24 -4.41 17.73 1.63
N LEU A 25 -4.03 17.01 0.57
CA LEU A 25 -2.97 17.45 -0.35
C LEU A 25 -3.44 18.59 -1.25
N ALA A 26 -4.70 18.56 -1.73
CA ALA A 26 -5.27 19.65 -2.51
C ALA A 26 -5.28 20.97 -1.74
N ALA A 27 -5.69 20.93 -0.46
CA ALA A 27 -5.65 22.10 0.44
C ALA A 27 -4.22 22.64 0.69
N ARG A 28 -3.20 21.82 0.44
CA ARG A 28 -1.78 22.20 0.53
C ARG A 28 -1.18 22.66 -0.81
N GLY A 29 -2.02 22.89 -1.82
CA GLY A 29 -1.64 23.46 -3.11
C GLY A 29 -1.13 22.45 -4.13
N PHE A 30 -1.39 21.17 -3.96
CA PHE A 30 -1.12 20.15 -4.96
C PHE A 30 -2.35 19.86 -5.83
N ARG A 31 -2.12 19.24 -6.98
CA ARG A 31 -3.16 18.62 -7.81
C ARG A 31 -3.05 17.10 -7.62
N PRO A 32 -3.67 16.53 -6.58
CA PRO A 32 -3.58 15.10 -6.33
C PRO A 32 -4.44 14.33 -7.33
N LEU A 33 -3.94 13.17 -7.74
CA LEU A 33 -4.64 12.21 -8.59
C LEU A 33 -4.63 10.89 -7.83
N LEU A 34 -5.78 10.26 -7.66
CA LEU A 34 -5.89 8.96 -7.03
C LEU A 34 -6.09 7.89 -8.12
N VAL A 35 -5.24 6.88 -8.10
CA VAL A 35 -5.38 5.73 -9.00
C VAL A 35 -6.53 4.87 -8.51
N ASP A 36 -7.47 4.60 -9.41
CA ASP A 36 -8.42 3.50 -9.28
C ASP A 36 -7.96 2.38 -10.20
N TRP A 37 -7.69 1.20 -9.63
CA TRP A 37 -7.22 0.07 -10.40
C TRP A 37 -8.30 -0.50 -11.34
N GLY A 38 -9.57 -0.19 -11.08
CA GLY A 38 -10.70 -0.76 -11.81
C GLY A 38 -10.76 -2.29 -11.68
N PRO A 39 -11.49 -2.97 -12.56
CA PRO A 39 -11.53 -4.43 -12.60
C PRO A 39 -10.13 -5.01 -12.88
N THR A 40 -9.64 -5.88 -11.98
CA THR A 40 -8.29 -6.47 -12.09
C THR A 40 -8.32 -7.98 -12.37
N GLU A 41 -9.45 -8.49 -12.82
CA GLU A 41 -9.82 -9.90 -12.85
C GLU A 41 -8.80 -10.87 -13.48
N ALA A 42 -7.94 -10.39 -14.38
CA ALA A 42 -6.91 -11.23 -15.02
C ALA A 42 -5.48 -10.68 -14.86
N ALA A 43 -5.30 -9.43 -14.43
CA ALA A 43 -3.99 -8.77 -14.45
C ALA A 43 -3.07 -9.26 -13.33
N GLY A 44 -1.84 -9.65 -13.65
CA GLY A 44 -0.75 -9.88 -12.70
C GLY A 44 -0.10 -8.57 -12.24
N LEU A 45 0.80 -8.66 -11.24
CA LEU A 45 1.50 -7.48 -10.71
C LEU A 45 2.29 -6.74 -11.80
N GLU A 46 2.96 -7.49 -12.69
CA GLU A 46 3.70 -6.92 -13.80
C GLU A 46 2.79 -6.15 -14.76
N GLU A 47 1.64 -6.72 -15.11
CA GLU A 47 0.68 -6.10 -16.02
C GLU A 47 0.05 -4.85 -15.40
N LEU A 48 -0.29 -4.89 -14.11
CA LEU A 48 -0.78 -3.72 -13.37
C LEU A 48 0.23 -2.57 -13.42
N VAL A 49 1.52 -2.85 -13.33
CA VAL A 49 2.56 -1.82 -13.47
C VAL A 49 2.67 -1.37 -14.92
N THR A 50 2.88 -2.28 -15.87
CA THR A 50 3.30 -1.94 -17.23
C THR A 50 2.17 -1.39 -18.08
N THR A 51 0.99 -2.03 -18.04
CA THR A 51 -0.14 -1.69 -18.92
C THR A 51 -1.12 -0.71 -18.29
N ARG A 52 -1.20 -0.63 -16.96
CA ARG A 52 -2.09 0.32 -16.30
C ARG A 52 -1.35 1.50 -15.74
N LEU A 53 -0.46 1.31 -14.74
CA LEU A 53 0.16 2.42 -14.03
C LEU A 53 1.09 3.24 -14.94
N VAL A 54 1.96 2.57 -15.70
CA VAL A 54 2.88 3.25 -16.64
C VAL A 54 2.08 3.99 -17.70
N SER A 55 1.12 3.33 -18.36
CA SER A 55 0.30 3.97 -19.39
C SER A 55 -0.52 5.15 -18.86
N LEU A 56 -1.05 5.05 -17.63
CA LEU A 56 -1.77 6.15 -16.98
C LEU A 56 -0.85 7.35 -16.73
N ILE A 57 0.38 7.11 -16.25
CA ILE A 57 1.36 8.18 -16.01
C ILE A 57 1.82 8.82 -17.33
N GLU A 58 2.05 8.01 -18.37
CA GLU A 58 2.42 8.53 -19.69
C GLU A 58 1.31 9.39 -20.30
N ALA A 59 0.04 9.00 -20.12
CA ALA A 59 -1.12 9.74 -20.61
C ALA A 59 -1.30 11.12 -19.95
N LEU A 60 -0.69 11.39 -18.79
CA LEU A 60 -0.70 12.73 -18.18
C LEU A 60 0.10 13.75 -19.02
N GLY A 61 1.04 13.31 -19.83
CA GLY A 61 1.85 14.19 -20.68
C GLY A 61 2.87 15.05 -19.94
N GLU A 62 2.92 15.02 -18.62
CA GLU A 62 3.80 15.80 -17.75
C GLU A 62 4.48 14.93 -16.68
N PRO A 63 5.65 15.34 -16.15
CA PRO A 63 6.28 14.65 -15.04
C PRO A 63 5.42 14.69 -13.77
N VAL A 64 5.47 13.60 -12.97
CA VAL A 64 4.62 13.46 -11.79
C VAL A 64 5.42 12.97 -10.58
N ALA A 65 5.04 13.42 -9.38
CA ALA A 65 5.47 12.80 -8.14
C ALA A 65 4.53 11.63 -7.80
N LEU A 66 5.09 10.50 -7.39
CA LEU A 66 4.36 9.32 -6.98
C LEU A 66 4.34 9.19 -5.46
N ALA A 67 3.20 8.84 -4.89
CA ALA A 67 3.07 8.46 -3.49
C ALA A 67 2.31 7.13 -3.41
N GLY A 68 3.03 6.04 -3.16
CA GLY A 68 2.46 4.71 -3.12
C GLY A 68 2.20 4.23 -1.69
N TYR A 69 0.97 3.80 -1.42
CA TYR A 69 0.55 3.29 -0.12
C TYR A 69 0.52 1.76 -0.11
N CYS A 70 1.14 1.16 0.92
CA CYS A 70 1.21 -0.28 1.09
C CYS A 70 1.80 -0.95 -0.17
N LEU A 71 1.19 -2.00 -0.70
CA LEU A 71 1.60 -2.67 -1.95
C LEU A 71 1.66 -1.69 -3.15
N GLY A 72 0.83 -0.65 -3.16
CA GLY A 72 0.91 0.41 -4.16
C GLY A 72 2.26 1.11 -4.20
N GLY A 73 2.97 1.18 -3.08
CA GLY A 73 4.35 1.69 -3.03
C GLY A 73 5.35 0.75 -3.71
N THR A 74 5.23 -0.56 -3.51
CA THR A 74 6.04 -1.56 -4.23
C THR A 74 5.87 -1.42 -5.75
N LEU A 75 4.61 -1.29 -6.21
CA LEU A 75 4.29 -1.08 -7.63
C LEU A 75 4.80 0.28 -8.14
N ALA A 76 4.75 1.32 -7.30
CA ALA A 76 5.26 2.65 -7.63
C ALA A 76 6.78 2.67 -7.85
N VAL A 77 7.55 1.89 -7.08
CA VAL A 77 9.01 1.72 -7.31
C VAL A 77 9.26 1.15 -8.71
N ALA A 78 8.50 0.11 -9.09
CA ALA A 78 8.64 -0.50 -10.41
C ALA A 78 8.27 0.47 -11.54
N ALA A 79 7.16 1.20 -11.38
CA ALA A 79 6.75 2.22 -12.36
C ALA A 79 7.80 3.34 -12.48
N ALA A 80 8.37 3.82 -11.37
CA ALA A 80 9.43 4.82 -11.39
C ALA A 80 10.69 4.33 -12.13
N ALA A 81 11.06 3.05 -11.94
CA ALA A 81 12.19 2.44 -12.65
C ALA A 81 11.97 2.33 -14.17
N LEU A 82 10.73 2.12 -14.60
CA LEU A 82 10.39 2.03 -16.03
C LEU A 82 10.30 3.40 -16.69
N LEU A 83 9.75 4.39 -15.98
CA LEU A 83 9.41 5.72 -16.49
C LEU A 83 10.57 6.74 -16.43
N GLY A 84 11.58 6.51 -15.59
CA GLY A 84 12.74 7.38 -15.47
C GLY A 84 12.36 8.84 -15.14
N SER A 85 12.77 9.78 -16.00
CA SER A 85 12.55 11.23 -15.78
C SER A 85 11.08 11.69 -15.76
N ARG A 86 10.14 10.82 -16.11
CA ARG A 86 8.70 11.09 -15.94
C ARG A 86 8.28 11.11 -14.47
N VAL A 87 9.06 10.49 -13.59
CA VAL A 87 8.82 10.52 -12.14
C VAL A 87 9.81 11.47 -11.50
N THR A 88 9.31 12.49 -10.81
CA THR A 88 10.15 13.52 -10.20
C THR A 88 10.54 13.21 -8.76
N ARG A 89 9.67 12.55 -8.00
CA ARG A 89 9.84 12.16 -6.60
C ARG A 89 9.03 10.90 -6.32
N LEU A 90 9.48 10.10 -5.37
CA LEU A 90 8.80 8.87 -4.95
C LEU A 90 8.63 8.85 -3.43
N ALA A 91 7.40 8.90 -2.95
CA ALA A 91 7.07 8.67 -1.54
C ALA A 91 6.48 7.27 -1.37
N LEU A 92 7.01 6.51 -0.43
CA LEU A 92 6.57 5.19 -0.03
C LEU A 92 5.87 5.32 1.32
N LEU A 93 4.57 5.03 1.37
CA LEU A 93 3.75 5.20 2.56
C LEU A 93 3.44 3.81 3.15
N ALA A 94 4.16 3.39 4.17
CA ALA A 94 4.09 2.04 4.74
C ALA A 94 4.17 0.96 3.65
N ALA A 95 5.11 1.09 2.73
CA ALA A 95 5.27 0.20 1.58
C ALA A 95 6.31 -0.89 1.85
N PRO A 96 5.99 -2.18 1.61
CA PRO A 96 6.98 -3.24 1.75
C PRO A 96 7.89 -3.29 0.53
N TRP A 97 9.19 -3.49 0.77
CA TRP A 97 10.18 -3.79 -0.27
C TRP A 97 11.01 -5.02 0.08
N HIS A 98 11.45 -5.12 1.31
CA HIS A 98 12.21 -6.26 1.83
C HIS A 98 11.27 -7.21 2.56
N PHE A 99 10.70 -8.17 1.84
CA PHE A 99 9.73 -9.11 2.41
C PHE A 99 10.36 -10.06 3.45
N GLY A 100 11.68 -10.23 3.43
CA GLY A 100 12.43 -10.84 4.54
C GLY A 100 12.22 -10.13 5.89
N GLY A 101 11.93 -8.85 5.88
CA GLY A 101 11.64 -8.03 7.07
C GLY A 101 10.36 -8.39 7.83
N TYR A 102 9.50 -9.25 7.26
CA TYR A 102 8.35 -9.84 7.96
C TYR A 102 8.74 -10.91 8.98
N GLY A 103 9.99 -11.38 8.95
CA GLY A 103 10.48 -12.36 9.94
C GLY A 103 9.62 -13.63 9.99
N ALA A 104 9.24 -14.06 11.19
CA ALA A 104 8.44 -15.27 11.37
C ALA A 104 7.04 -15.21 10.72
N ALA A 105 6.44 -14.03 10.57
CA ALA A 105 5.13 -13.89 9.93
C ALA A 105 5.16 -14.33 8.46
N ARG A 106 6.32 -14.26 7.80
CA ARG A 106 6.50 -14.72 6.42
C ARG A 106 6.22 -16.21 6.25
N ALA A 107 6.66 -17.04 7.19
CA ALA A 107 6.38 -18.47 7.17
C ALA A 107 4.88 -18.76 7.29
N GLY A 108 4.19 -18.07 8.21
CA GLY A 108 2.74 -18.18 8.34
C GLY A 108 1.96 -17.79 7.08
N LEU A 109 2.46 -16.82 6.32
CA LEU A 109 1.86 -16.42 5.03
C LEU A 109 2.10 -17.48 3.94
N ALA A 110 3.27 -18.15 3.93
CA ALA A 110 3.53 -19.26 3.03
C ALA A 110 2.58 -20.44 3.33
N ASP A 111 2.48 -20.83 4.59
CA ASP A 111 1.56 -21.90 5.04
C ASP A 111 0.09 -21.56 4.74
N TRP A 112 -0.27 -20.30 4.84
CA TRP A 112 -1.60 -19.83 4.48
C TRP A 112 -1.83 -19.98 2.97
N TRP A 113 -0.85 -19.59 2.12
CA TRP A 113 -0.95 -19.69 0.68
C TRP A 113 -1.01 -21.15 0.19
N GLU A 114 -0.30 -22.06 0.82
CA GLU A 114 -0.41 -23.50 0.52
C GLU A 114 -1.84 -24.01 0.65
N ARG A 115 -2.64 -23.45 1.55
CA ARG A 115 -4.07 -23.79 1.73
C ARG A 115 -5.00 -22.97 0.85
N ALA A 116 -4.77 -21.68 0.71
CA ALA A 116 -5.63 -20.77 -0.04
C ALA A 116 -5.42 -20.89 -1.56
N GLY A 117 -4.19 -21.18 -2.00
CA GLY A 117 -3.81 -21.23 -3.40
C GLY A 117 -4.63 -22.22 -4.23
N PRO A 118 -4.76 -23.49 -3.85
CA PRO A 118 -5.55 -24.48 -4.59
C PRO A 118 -7.03 -24.09 -4.74
N LEU A 119 -7.62 -23.48 -3.71
CA LEU A 119 -8.99 -22.98 -3.81
C LEU A 119 -9.08 -21.76 -4.75
N SER A 120 -8.11 -20.85 -4.65
CA SER A 120 -8.02 -19.69 -5.55
C SER A 120 -7.85 -20.10 -7.01
N GLU A 121 -7.12 -21.18 -7.29
CA GLU A 121 -6.97 -21.76 -8.64
C GLU A 121 -8.30 -22.27 -9.20
N GLN A 122 -9.09 -22.96 -8.36
CA GLN A 122 -10.41 -23.44 -8.77
C GLN A 122 -11.39 -22.31 -9.05
N LEU A 123 -11.30 -21.20 -8.29
CA LEU A 123 -12.16 -20.03 -8.42
C LEU A 123 -11.65 -19.05 -9.49
N GLY A 124 -10.41 -19.16 -9.94
CA GLY A 124 -9.75 -18.21 -10.86
C GLY A 124 -9.37 -16.87 -10.22
N VAL A 125 -9.67 -16.68 -8.92
CA VAL A 125 -9.40 -15.48 -8.14
C VAL A 125 -9.05 -15.85 -6.70
N LEU A 126 -8.37 -14.96 -5.99
CA LEU A 126 -8.27 -15.03 -4.54
C LEU A 126 -9.38 -14.18 -3.92
N PRO A 127 -10.41 -14.80 -3.34
CA PRO A 127 -11.51 -14.08 -2.71
C PRO A 127 -11.06 -13.24 -1.51
N ILE A 128 -11.71 -12.09 -1.33
CA ILE A 128 -11.46 -11.24 -0.16
C ILE A 128 -11.77 -11.98 1.16
N ASP A 129 -12.75 -12.87 1.15
CA ASP A 129 -13.14 -13.68 2.30
C ASP A 129 -12.03 -14.64 2.80
N LEU A 130 -11.05 -14.94 1.97
CA LEU A 130 -9.85 -15.67 2.38
C LEU A 130 -8.75 -14.73 2.91
N LEU A 131 -8.66 -13.52 2.38
CA LEU A 131 -7.68 -12.53 2.81
C LEU A 131 -8.04 -11.87 4.14
N GLN A 132 -9.31 -11.56 4.35
CA GLN A 132 -9.79 -10.84 5.52
C GLN A 132 -9.44 -11.52 6.86
N PRO A 133 -9.67 -12.86 7.03
CA PRO A 133 -9.25 -13.56 8.23
C PRO A 133 -7.73 -13.53 8.47
N ALA A 134 -6.93 -13.50 7.41
CA ALA A 134 -5.48 -13.38 7.53
C ALA A 134 -5.10 -12.02 8.16
N PHE A 135 -5.73 -10.93 7.73
CA PHE A 135 -5.54 -9.62 8.36
C PHE A 135 -6.02 -9.58 9.82
N TRP A 136 -7.17 -10.15 10.13
CA TRP A 136 -7.68 -10.22 11.51
C TRP A 136 -6.75 -11.01 12.44
N SER A 137 -6.08 -12.02 11.92
CA SER A 137 -5.13 -12.84 12.69
C SER A 137 -3.86 -12.10 13.09
N LEU A 138 -3.56 -10.94 12.50
CA LEU A 138 -2.39 -10.15 12.86
C LEU A 138 -2.50 -9.53 14.26
N ASP A 139 -3.72 -9.23 14.73
CA ASP A 139 -3.99 -8.69 16.06
C ASP A 139 -5.40 -9.02 16.57
N PRO A 140 -5.69 -10.28 16.91
CA PRO A 140 -7.03 -10.68 17.36
C PRO A 140 -7.47 -9.93 18.63
N ALA A 141 -6.54 -9.74 19.57
CA ALA A 141 -6.82 -9.03 20.83
C ALA A 141 -7.12 -7.54 20.59
N GLY A 142 -6.36 -6.89 19.71
CA GLY A 142 -6.59 -5.50 19.31
C GLY A 142 -7.90 -5.34 18.56
N LEU A 143 -8.28 -6.32 17.72
CA LEU A 143 -9.56 -6.36 17.03
C LEU A 143 -10.72 -6.41 18.04
N ALA A 144 -10.69 -7.35 18.98
CA ALA A 144 -11.71 -7.46 20.03
C ALA A 144 -11.80 -6.18 20.87
N ALA A 145 -10.67 -5.63 21.30
CA ALA A 145 -10.62 -4.39 22.07
C ALA A 145 -11.16 -3.18 21.28
N LYS A 146 -10.94 -3.15 19.96
CA LYS A 146 -11.46 -2.12 19.05
C LYS A 146 -13.00 -2.12 19.04
N TYR A 147 -13.62 -3.28 18.88
CA TYR A 147 -15.08 -3.40 18.87
C TYR A 147 -15.71 -3.19 20.25
N ALA A 148 -15.03 -3.63 21.32
CA ALA A 148 -15.48 -3.34 22.68
C ALA A 148 -15.55 -1.82 22.94
N ARG A 149 -14.51 -1.06 22.53
CA ARG A 149 -14.55 0.41 22.63
C ARG A 149 -15.65 1.02 21.79
N PHE A 150 -15.92 0.49 20.60
CA PHE A 150 -17.02 0.98 19.76
C PHE A 150 -18.39 0.79 20.42
N ALA A 151 -18.59 -0.33 21.12
CA ALA A 151 -19.85 -0.59 21.84
C ALA A 151 -20.12 0.46 22.95
N ASP A 152 -19.09 1.09 23.49
CA ASP A 152 -19.18 2.14 24.52
C ASP A 152 -19.27 3.56 23.93
N LEU A 153 -19.12 3.73 22.60
CA LEU A 153 -19.21 5.05 21.97
C LEU A 153 -20.65 5.53 21.88
N PRO A 154 -20.94 6.78 22.26
CA PRO A 154 -22.24 7.38 22.01
C PRO A 154 -22.46 7.56 20.50
N GLU A 155 -23.73 7.57 20.08
CA GLU A 155 -24.09 7.96 18.72
C GLU A 155 -23.54 9.35 18.41
N GLY A 156 -22.87 9.48 17.24
CA GLY A 156 -22.28 10.74 16.83
C GLY A 156 -21.16 10.60 15.80
N PRO A 157 -20.44 11.70 15.54
CA PRO A 157 -19.41 11.74 14.49
C PRO A 157 -18.29 10.70 14.68
N GLU A 158 -17.94 10.38 15.92
CA GLU A 158 -16.87 9.41 16.23
C GLU A 158 -17.30 7.99 15.91
N ALA A 159 -18.54 7.61 16.31
CA ALA A 159 -19.12 6.32 15.95
C ALA A 159 -19.31 6.20 14.44
N SER A 160 -19.78 7.25 13.76
CA SER A 160 -19.91 7.27 12.30
C SER A 160 -18.56 7.12 11.60
N ALA A 161 -17.51 7.79 12.08
CA ALA A 161 -16.16 7.65 11.52
C ALA A 161 -15.61 6.23 11.70
N PHE A 162 -15.89 5.60 12.84
CA PHE A 162 -15.54 4.20 13.08
C PHE A 162 -16.22 3.29 12.05
N VAL A 163 -17.55 3.41 11.89
CA VAL A 163 -18.31 2.59 10.92
C VAL A 163 -17.77 2.79 9.50
N THR A 164 -17.56 4.03 9.07
CA THR A 164 -17.00 4.33 7.74
C THR A 164 -15.65 3.61 7.50
N LEU A 165 -14.78 3.62 8.52
CA LEU A 165 -13.49 2.96 8.44
C LEU A 165 -13.62 1.43 8.42
N GLU A 166 -14.52 0.87 9.23
CA GLU A 166 -14.78 -0.58 9.26
C GLU A 166 -15.42 -1.06 7.95
N ASP A 167 -16.37 -0.32 7.41
CA ASP A 167 -16.96 -0.63 6.10
C ASP A 167 -15.88 -0.67 5.02
N TRP A 168 -14.99 0.34 4.98
CA TRP A 168 -13.87 0.31 4.06
C TRP A 168 -12.95 -0.90 4.31
N SER A 169 -12.59 -1.17 5.57
CA SER A 169 -11.63 -2.24 5.90
C SER A 169 -12.16 -3.64 5.59
N ASN A 170 -13.49 -3.80 5.63
CA ASN A 170 -14.18 -5.06 5.34
C ASN A 170 -14.69 -5.15 3.90
N THR A 171 -14.45 -4.13 3.09
CA THR A 171 -14.78 -4.10 1.66
C THR A 171 -13.51 -4.31 0.85
N GLY A 172 -13.58 -5.11 -0.19
CA GLY A 172 -12.47 -5.34 -1.11
C GLY A 172 -12.95 -6.06 -2.36
N GLN A 173 -12.09 -6.06 -3.37
CA GLN A 173 -12.31 -6.87 -4.56
C GLN A 173 -11.43 -8.13 -4.49
N PRO A 174 -11.87 -9.25 -5.07
CA PRO A 174 -11.01 -10.40 -5.21
C PRO A 174 -9.76 -10.03 -6.01
N LEU A 175 -8.60 -10.52 -5.60
CA LEU A 175 -7.40 -10.40 -6.42
C LEU A 175 -7.47 -11.40 -7.57
N SER A 176 -7.01 -11.01 -8.75
CA SER A 176 -6.76 -11.96 -9.82
C SER A 176 -5.82 -13.07 -9.32
N LEU A 177 -5.97 -14.28 -9.84
CA LEU A 177 -5.08 -15.38 -9.48
C LEU A 177 -3.61 -15.03 -9.80
N ALA A 178 -3.36 -14.32 -10.91
CA ALA A 178 -2.03 -13.89 -11.30
C ALA A 178 -1.42 -12.89 -10.28
N ALA A 179 -2.20 -11.90 -9.83
CA ALA A 179 -1.75 -10.95 -8.80
C ALA A 179 -1.56 -11.63 -7.44
N ALA A 180 -2.45 -12.55 -7.07
CA ALA A 180 -2.36 -13.31 -5.83
C ALA A 180 -1.10 -14.19 -5.78
N ARG A 181 -0.79 -14.90 -6.88
CA ARG A 181 0.44 -15.68 -7.02
C ARG A 181 1.67 -14.77 -6.94
N GLY A 182 1.72 -13.69 -7.72
CA GLY A 182 2.83 -12.75 -7.68
C GLY A 182 3.07 -12.20 -6.27
N LEU A 183 2.00 -11.86 -5.54
CA LEU A 183 2.10 -11.42 -4.16
C LEU A 183 2.64 -12.52 -3.24
N ALA A 184 2.07 -13.72 -3.29
CA ALA A 184 2.42 -14.80 -2.37
C ALA A 184 3.78 -15.44 -2.69
N GLU A 185 4.04 -15.73 -3.96
CA GLU A 185 5.19 -16.50 -4.39
C GLU A 185 6.40 -15.61 -4.67
N ASP A 186 6.24 -14.54 -5.50
CA ASP A 186 7.36 -13.68 -5.89
C ASP A 186 7.75 -12.71 -4.78
N LEU A 187 6.77 -12.06 -4.14
CA LEU A 187 7.05 -11.05 -3.14
C LEU A 187 7.27 -11.69 -1.77
N PHE A 188 6.31 -12.43 -1.22
CA PHE A 188 6.46 -12.99 0.11
C PHE A 188 7.39 -14.22 0.15
N ALA A 189 7.16 -15.25 -0.65
CA ALA A 189 7.94 -16.49 -0.55
C ALA A 189 9.37 -16.31 -1.09
N ALA A 190 9.55 -15.70 -2.25
CA ALA A 190 10.86 -15.55 -2.87
C ALA A 190 11.59 -14.26 -2.48
N ASP A 191 10.89 -13.24 -1.96
CA ASP A 191 11.43 -11.89 -1.68
C ASP A 191 12.22 -11.33 -2.86
N LEU A 192 11.64 -11.44 -4.07
CA LEU A 192 12.33 -11.01 -5.28
C LEU A 192 12.74 -9.52 -5.24
N PRO A 193 11.90 -8.57 -4.71
CA PRO A 193 12.31 -7.18 -4.56
C PRO A 193 13.50 -7.01 -3.61
N GLY A 194 13.41 -7.57 -2.41
CA GLY A 194 14.45 -7.42 -1.38
C GLY A 194 15.78 -8.07 -1.77
N ARG A 195 15.75 -9.08 -2.65
CA ARG A 195 16.92 -9.76 -3.20
C ARG A 195 17.46 -9.14 -4.50
N GLY A 196 16.83 -8.07 -5.00
CA GLY A 196 17.21 -7.43 -6.26
C GLY A 196 16.97 -8.31 -7.49
N ALA A 197 16.04 -9.25 -7.41
CA ALA A 197 15.72 -10.21 -8.48
C ALA A 197 14.34 -9.96 -9.12
N TRP A 198 13.56 -9.00 -8.62
CA TRP A 198 12.25 -8.71 -9.17
C TRP A 198 12.34 -8.06 -10.54
N ARG A 199 11.64 -8.63 -11.51
CA ARG A 199 11.61 -8.14 -12.89
C ARG A 199 10.22 -7.67 -13.26
N VAL A 200 10.15 -6.51 -13.92
CA VAL A 200 8.90 -5.93 -14.45
C VAL A 200 9.22 -5.31 -15.80
N GLY A 201 8.42 -5.56 -16.81
CA GLY A 201 8.65 -5.05 -18.17
C GLY A 201 9.99 -5.48 -18.74
N GLY A 202 10.46 -6.68 -18.42
CA GLY A 202 11.74 -7.20 -18.85
C GLY A 202 12.96 -6.60 -18.14
N ARG A 203 12.79 -5.65 -17.20
CA ARG A 203 13.87 -4.99 -16.45
C ARG A 203 13.93 -5.48 -15.01
N THR A 204 15.12 -5.66 -14.46
CA THR A 204 15.31 -5.84 -13.02
C THR A 204 15.06 -4.52 -12.31
N ILE A 205 14.19 -4.54 -11.30
CA ILE A 205 13.84 -3.34 -10.52
C ILE A 205 14.84 -3.19 -9.38
N ASP A 206 15.60 -2.10 -9.44
CA ASP A 206 16.61 -1.75 -8.44
C ASP A 206 16.38 -0.31 -7.96
N PRO A 207 15.79 -0.12 -6.78
CA PRO A 207 15.50 1.21 -6.25
C PRO A 207 16.77 2.05 -5.98
N ALA A 208 17.94 1.41 -5.79
CA ALA A 208 19.20 2.13 -5.62
C ALA A 208 19.66 2.86 -6.90
N ARG A 209 19.13 2.47 -8.05
CA ARG A 209 19.39 3.12 -9.34
C ARG A 209 18.41 4.23 -9.71
N LEU A 210 17.42 4.48 -8.89
CA LEU A 210 16.50 5.59 -9.10
C LEU A 210 17.20 6.91 -8.81
N ASN A 211 17.39 7.71 -9.84
CA ASN A 211 18.03 9.03 -9.71
C ASN A 211 16.99 10.12 -9.40
N ILE A 212 16.16 9.87 -8.39
CA ILE A 212 15.11 10.77 -7.89
C ILE A 212 15.10 10.76 -6.37
N PRO A 213 14.64 11.82 -5.70
CA PRO A 213 14.42 11.79 -4.27
C PRO A 213 13.39 10.72 -3.88
N ILE A 214 13.72 9.91 -2.86
CA ILE A 214 12.83 8.90 -2.28
C ILE A 214 12.59 9.24 -0.81
N LEU A 215 11.31 9.34 -0.42
CA LEU A 215 10.87 9.42 0.96
C LEU A 215 10.21 8.09 1.35
N ASP A 216 10.71 7.45 2.39
CA ASP A 216 10.14 6.22 2.92
C ASP A 216 9.50 6.49 4.28
N VAL A 217 8.17 6.53 4.31
CA VAL A 217 7.36 6.81 5.48
C VAL A 217 7.00 5.50 6.17
N VAL A 218 7.53 5.31 7.37
CA VAL A 218 7.41 4.07 8.13
C VAL A 218 6.55 4.30 9.37
N ALA A 219 5.43 3.59 9.45
CA ALA A 219 4.60 3.58 10.65
C ALA A 219 5.20 2.62 11.68
N THR A 220 5.62 3.14 12.84
CA THR A 220 6.41 2.35 13.81
C THR A 220 5.59 1.32 14.58
N ARG A 221 4.25 1.46 14.59
CA ARG A 221 3.30 0.50 15.17
C ARG A 221 2.53 -0.30 14.12
N ASP A 222 3.07 -0.36 12.90
CA ASP A 222 2.47 -1.11 11.82
C ASP A 222 2.63 -2.62 12.03
N ARG A 223 1.51 -3.34 11.99
CA ARG A 223 1.45 -4.80 12.08
C ARG A 223 1.21 -5.46 10.72
N ILE A 224 0.82 -4.67 9.72
CA ILE A 224 0.60 -5.14 8.35
C ILE A 224 1.90 -5.10 7.57
N VAL A 225 2.61 -3.96 7.61
CA VAL A 225 3.93 -3.80 7.00
C VAL A 225 4.93 -3.44 8.09
N PRO A 226 5.68 -4.42 8.60
CA PRO A 226 6.64 -4.18 9.68
C PRO A 226 7.75 -3.23 9.22
N PRO A 227 8.28 -2.37 10.12
CA PRO A 227 9.34 -1.42 9.80
C PRO A 227 10.57 -2.02 9.12
N GLY A 228 10.86 -3.31 9.36
CA GLY A 228 11.95 -4.05 8.74
C GLY A 228 11.75 -4.34 7.24
N ALA A 229 10.50 -4.28 6.77
CA ALA A 229 10.17 -4.47 5.35
C ALA A 229 10.32 -3.19 4.52
N ALA A 230 10.51 -2.04 5.15
CA ALA A 230 10.64 -0.75 4.49
C ALA A 230 11.94 -0.64 3.68
N LEU A 231 11.92 0.09 2.58
CA LEU A 231 13.08 0.31 1.72
C LEU A 231 14.24 0.96 2.47
N SER A 232 13.94 1.95 3.31
CA SER A 232 14.93 2.69 4.11
C SER A 232 15.61 1.85 5.20
N SER A 233 15.07 0.67 5.52
CA SER A 233 15.73 -0.27 6.43
C SER A 233 17.06 -0.81 5.89
N HIS A 234 17.27 -0.66 4.58
CA HIS A 234 18.51 -1.03 3.89
C HIS A 234 19.26 0.19 3.31
N GLY A 235 18.99 1.38 3.84
CA GLY A 235 19.75 2.59 3.53
C GLY A 235 19.36 3.29 2.22
N ILE A 236 18.24 2.95 1.61
CA ILE A 236 17.76 3.60 0.38
C ILE A 236 16.61 4.57 0.72
N GLY A 237 16.75 5.82 0.29
CA GLY A 237 15.79 6.89 0.55
C GLY A 237 15.94 7.54 1.92
N THR A 238 15.20 8.64 2.11
CA THR A 238 15.09 9.33 3.41
C THR A 238 13.96 8.73 4.22
N ARG A 239 14.26 8.30 5.46
CA ARG A 239 13.25 7.72 6.34
C ARG A 239 12.50 8.78 7.12
N LEU A 240 11.17 8.72 7.11
CA LEU A 240 10.28 9.43 8.02
C LEU A 240 9.53 8.41 8.88
N ALA A 241 9.86 8.34 10.17
CA ALA A 241 9.21 7.42 11.10
C ALA A 241 8.03 8.10 11.80
N LEU A 242 6.85 7.46 11.76
CA LEU A 242 5.62 7.97 12.38
C LEU A 242 5.17 7.06 13.50
N ASP A 243 4.85 7.65 14.66
CA ASP A 243 4.20 6.92 15.76
C ASP A 243 2.71 6.68 15.45
N ALA A 244 2.48 5.77 14.52
CA ALA A 244 1.16 5.41 14.01
C ALA A 244 1.11 3.93 13.60
N GLY A 245 -0.08 3.38 13.41
CA GLY A 245 -0.32 2.10 12.73
C GLY A 245 -0.56 2.32 11.24
N HIS A 246 -0.66 1.21 10.49
CA HIS A 246 -0.78 1.18 9.02
C HIS A 246 -1.84 2.14 8.46
N VAL A 247 -3.08 1.97 8.88
CA VAL A 247 -4.22 2.78 8.43
C VAL A 247 -4.26 4.12 9.15
N GLY A 248 -3.91 4.14 10.45
CA GLY A 248 -3.95 5.34 11.27
C GLY A 248 -2.99 6.44 10.82
N MET A 249 -1.93 6.11 10.07
CA MET A 249 -1.05 7.12 9.48
C MET A 249 -1.71 7.92 8.36
N ILE A 250 -2.71 7.33 7.69
CA ILE A 250 -3.44 7.96 6.58
C ILE A 250 -4.67 8.71 7.10
N VAL A 251 -5.52 8.04 7.90
CA VAL A 251 -6.86 8.52 8.28
C VAL A 251 -7.01 8.83 9.78
N GLY A 252 -5.99 8.63 10.59
CA GLY A 252 -6.05 8.94 12.01
C GLY A 252 -6.13 10.45 12.27
N GLY A 253 -6.75 10.86 13.41
CA GLY A 253 -6.91 12.27 13.75
C GLY A 253 -5.59 13.06 13.81
N ARG A 254 -4.43 12.39 13.99
CA ARG A 254 -3.10 13.01 13.94
C ARG A 254 -2.44 12.95 12.55
N ALA A 255 -3.06 12.27 11.57
CA ALA A 255 -2.48 12.08 10.24
C ALA A 255 -2.11 13.41 9.53
N PRO A 256 -2.91 14.49 9.61
CA PRO A 256 -2.54 15.77 9.02
C PRO A 256 -1.16 16.27 9.51
N ALA A 257 -0.91 16.24 10.80
CA ALA A 257 0.34 16.73 11.35
C ALA A 257 1.50 15.71 11.19
N LEU A 258 1.22 14.42 11.30
CA LEU A 258 2.25 13.37 11.24
C LEU A 258 2.70 13.05 9.82
N LEU A 259 1.78 13.03 8.86
CA LEU A 259 2.05 12.61 7.48
C LEU A 259 1.82 13.72 6.46
N TRP A 260 0.61 14.35 6.47
CA TRP A 260 0.21 15.21 5.34
C TRP A 260 1.08 16.46 5.24
N ASP A 261 1.35 17.14 6.35
CA ASP A 261 2.21 18.34 6.39
C ASP A 261 3.67 18.01 6.03
N PRO A 262 4.33 17.00 6.64
CA PRO A 262 5.69 16.63 6.28
C PRO A 262 5.83 16.16 4.83
N LEU A 263 4.88 15.35 4.33
CA LEU A 263 4.91 14.92 2.94
C LEU A 263 4.74 16.09 1.98
N ALA A 264 3.79 17.00 2.25
CA ALA A 264 3.59 18.19 1.44
C ALA A 264 4.84 19.10 1.43
N ALA A 265 5.51 19.25 2.56
CA ALA A 265 6.77 19.98 2.63
C ALA A 265 7.86 19.31 1.77
N TRP A 266 8.01 18.00 1.88
CA TRP A 266 8.99 17.24 1.12
C TRP A 266 8.72 17.24 -0.39
N LEU A 267 7.45 17.22 -0.80
CA LEU A 267 7.06 17.28 -2.21
C LEU A 267 7.40 18.62 -2.88
N ARG A 268 7.52 19.72 -2.12
CA ARG A 268 7.90 21.03 -2.66
C ARG A 268 9.39 21.18 -2.94
N GLY A 269 10.23 20.42 -2.31
CA GLY A 269 11.66 20.44 -2.48
C GLY A 269 12.47 20.51 -1.29
#